data_03b80b7e612add0736bb4f388d75ea5f
#
_entry.id   03b80b7e612add0736bb4f388d75ea5f
#
_cell.length_a   1.000
_cell.length_b   1.000
_cell.length_c   1.000
_cell.angle_alpha   90.00
_cell.angle_beta   90.00
_cell.angle_gamma   90.00
#
_symmetry.space_group_name_H-M   'P 1'
#
loop_
_entity.id
_entity.type
_entity.pdbx_description
1 polymer ?
#
loop_
_entity_poly.entity_id
_entity_poly.type
_entity_poly.pdbx_seq_one_letter_code
_entity_poly.pdbx_strand_id
1 'polypeptide(L)'
;MKDSDGHEIERIKLMVSIIERGQGDKLIKELRGLGITFNMASVGYWATGLDLADYLGLTEEEIDIVYSVVTESKVKGALSMIEYKFSLNEPGNGVAFCVPIMGVGGPVSLKYISGINDDKEAEK
;
A
#
# COMPACT_ATOMS: atom_id res chain seq x y z
N MET A 1 -0.07 -9.48 -17.86
CA MET A 1 -0.77 -8.24 -18.24
C MET A 1 0.13 -7.40 -19.14
N LYS A 2 -0.45 -6.79 -20.16
CA LYS A 2 0.32 -5.97 -21.08
C LYS A 2 -0.27 -4.57 -21.16
N ASP A 3 0.58 -3.58 -21.42
CA ASP A 3 0.13 -2.21 -21.63
C ASP A 3 -0.41 -2.04 -23.06
N SER A 4 -0.83 -0.81 -23.40
CA SER A 4 -1.42 -0.53 -24.70
C SER A 4 -0.45 -0.70 -25.87
N ASP A 5 0.85 -0.72 -25.60
CA ASP A 5 1.89 -0.91 -26.60
C ASP A 5 2.38 -2.36 -26.68
N GLY A 6 1.78 -3.26 -25.92
CA GLY A 6 2.15 -4.67 -25.89
C GLY A 6 3.30 -5.01 -24.96
N HIS A 7 3.79 -4.06 -24.18
CA HIS A 7 4.84 -4.32 -23.20
C HIS A 7 4.30 -5.08 -21.99
N GLU A 8 5.12 -5.97 -21.48
CA GLU A 8 4.75 -6.68 -20.26
C GLU A 8 4.70 -5.73 -19.07
N ILE A 9 3.64 -5.86 -18.29
CA ILE A 9 3.47 -5.13 -17.04
C ILE A 9 3.28 -6.18 -15.95
N GLU A 10 4.06 -6.08 -14.90
CA GLU A 10 3.89 -6.98 -13.76
C GLU A 10 2.48 -6.85 -13.20
N ARG A 11 2.01 -7.93 -12.61
CA ARG A 11 0.76 -7.90 -11.87
C ARG A 11 0.86 -6.92 -10.72
N ILE A 12 -0.20 -6.20 -10.50
CA ILE A 12 -0.27 -5.22 -9.43
C ILE A 12 -1.21 -5.70 -8.34
N LYS A 13 -0.90 -5.27 -7.13
CA LYS A 13 -1.67 -5.56 -5.94
C LYS A 13 -2.03 -4.26 -5.26
N LEU A 14 -3.15 -4.26 -4.58
CA LEU A 14 -3.49 -3.17 -3.68
C LEU A 14 -3.00 -3.56 -2.30
N MET A 15 -2.06 -2.80 -1.77
CA MET A 15 -1.59 -3.00 -0.40
C MET A 15 -2.34 -2.05 0.51
N VAL A 16 -2.96 -2.60 1.53
CA VAL A 16 -3.68 -1.82 2.53
C VAL A 16 -2.91 -1.94 3.83
N SER A 17 -2.48 -0.80 4.35
CA SER A 17 -1.74 -0.72 5.61
C SER A 17 -2.58 0.05 6.61
N ILE A 18 -2.96 -0.59 7.68
CA ILE A 18 -3.74 0.03 8.76
C ILE A 18 -2.80 0.18 9.94
N ILE A 19 -2.47 1.41 10.26
CA ILE A 19 -1.43 1.71 11.24
C ILE A 19 -1.91 2.79 12.20
N GLU A 20 -1.11 3.07 13.20
CA GLU A 20 -1.41 4.06 14.21
C GLU A 20 -1.64 5.43 13.58
N ARG A 21 -2.60 6.16 14.12
CA ARG A 21 -2.92 7.51 13.66
C ARG A 21 -1.69 8.39 13.73
N GLY A 22 -1.40 9.07 12.62
CA GLY A 22 -0.24 9.95 12.51
C GLY A 22 0.97 9.32 11.86
N GLN A 23 0.96 8.00 11.60
CA GLN A 23 2.10 7.30 11.00
C GLN A 23 2.01 7.18 9.47
N GLY A 24 0.89 7.60 8.87
CA GLY A 24 0.68 7.45 7.44
C GLY A 24 1.72 8.13 6.56
N ASP A 25 2.08 9.37 6.90
CA ASP A 25 3.06 10.11 6.10
C ASP A 25 4.44 9.46 6.15
N LYS A 26 4.82 8.95 7.30
CA LYS A 26 6.08 8.24 7.46
C LYS A 26 6.10 6.97 6.61
N LEU A 27 4.99 6.24 6.61
CA LEU A 27 4.88 5.02 5.81
C LEU A 27 4.97 5.34 4.32
N ILE A 28 4.26 6.36 3.87
CA ILE A 28 4.29 6.75 2.45
C ILE A 28 5.71 7.11 2.03
N LYS A 29 6.44 7.82 2.88
CA LYS A 29 7.83 8.16 2.59
C LYS A 29 8.69 6.91 2.43
N GLU A 30 8.51 5.93 3.31
CA GLU A 30 9.25 4.67 3.21
C GLU A 30 8.88 3.90 1.94
N LEU A 31 7.60 3.88 1.59
CA LEU A 31 7.15 3.20 0.38
C LEU A 31 7.73 3.86 -0.89
N ARG A 32 7.79 5.17 -0.91
CA ARG A 32 8.42 5.89 -2.02
C ARG A 32 9.88 5.51 -2.17
N GLY A 33 10.56 5.30 -1.06
CA GLY A 33 11.95 4.85 -1.06
C GLY A 33 12.13 3.48 -1.70
N LEU A 34 11.10 2.68 -1.74
CA LEU A 34 11.10 1.37 -2.40
C LEU A 34 10.59 1.45 -3.85
N GLY A 35 10.33 2.65 -4.35
CA GLY A 35 9.81 2.81 -5.70
C GLY A 35 8.29 2.62 -5.81
N ILE A 36 7.59 2.59 -4.69
CA ILE A 36 6.13 2.49 -4.65
C ILE A 36 5.59 3.91 -4.57
N THR A 37 5.14 4.42 -5.71
CA THR A 37 4.85 5.84 -5.87
C THR A 37 3.37 6.20 -5.88
N PHE A 38 2.48 5.23 -6.05
CA PHE A 38 1.05 5.50 -5.99
C PHE A 38 0.53 5.13 -4.61
N ASN A 39 0.34 6.14 -3.78
CA ASN A 39 -0.11 5.97 -2.40
C ASN A 39 -1.21 6.96 -2.08
N MET A 40 -2.21 6.52 -1.35
CA MET A 40 -3.26 7.37 -0.81
C MET A 40 -3.42 7.06 0.66
N ALA A 41 -3.77 8.07 1.43
CA ALA A 41 -4.00 7.88 2.85
C ALA A 41 -5.37 8.41 3.24
N SER A 42 -5.98 7.75 4.20
CA SER A 42 -7.20 8.21 4.80
C SER A 42 -7.16 7.97 6.29
N VAL A 43 -8.04 8.62 7.03
CA VAL A 43 -8.22 8.38 8.45
C VAL A 43 -9.45 7.50 8.60
N GLY A 44 -9.37 6.56 9.51
CA GLY A 44 -10.50 5.68 9.79
C GLY A 44 -10.60 5.40 11.28
N TYR A 45 -11.53 4.57 11.63
CA TYR A 45 -11.67 4.07 13.00
C TYR A 45 -12.19 2.64 12.93
N TRP A 46 -11.95 1.89 14.00
CA TRP A 46 -12.40 0.52 14.05
C TRP A 46 -13.90 0.47 14.30
N ALA A 47 -14.62 -0.15 13.35
CA ALA A 47 -16.07 -0.30 13.46
C ALA A 47 -16.48 -1.73 13.79
N THR A 48 -15.51 -2.64 13.90
CA THR A 48 -15.76 -4.04 14.24
C THR A 48 -15.93 -4.20 15.75
N GLY A 49 -16.45 -5.35 16.17
CA GLY A 49 -16.65 -5.62 17.59
C GLY A 49 -15.37 -5.53 18.40
N LEU A 50 -15.52 -5.23 19.66
CA LEU A 50 -14.41 -5.06 20.59
C LEU A 50 -13.47 -6.26 20.63
N ASP A 51 -14.00 -7.47 20.45
CA ASP A 51 -13.19 -8.69 20.52
C ASP A 51 -12.12 -8.72 19.45
N LEU A 52 -12.45 -8.30 18.22
CA LEU A 52 -11.47 -8.28 17.13
C LEU A 52 -10.44 -7.18 17.37
N ALA A 53 -10.89 -6.03 17.81
CA ALA A 53 -9.97 -4.92 18.13
C ALA A 53 -8.98 -5.33 19.22
N ASP A 54 -9.47 -6.00 20.26
CA ASP A 54 -8.62 -6.51 21.35
C ASP A 54 -7.62 -7.54 20.84
N TYR A 55 -8.07 -8.45 19.99
CA TYR A 55 -7.21 -9.49 19.42
C TYR A 55 -6.07 -8.88 18.61
N LEU A 56 -6.36 -7.84 17.83
CA LEU A 56 -5.36 -7.14 17.03
C LEU A 56 -4.55 -6.13 17.87
N GLY A 57 -4.91 -5.94 19.14
CA GLY A 57 -4.25 -4.97 19.99
C GLY A 57 -4.58 -3.53 19.64
N LEU A 58 -5.70 -3.30 18.96
CA LEU A 58 -6.12 -1.97 18.50
C LEU A 58 -7.25 -1.47 19.38
N THR A 59 -7.28 -0.17 19.60
CA THR A 59 -8.34 0.48 20.36
C THR A 59 -9.38 1.07 19.42
N GLU A 60 -10.46 1.63 19.94
CA GLU A 60 -11.48 2.32 19.13
C GLU A 60 -11.00 3.65 18.58
N GLU A 61 -9.77 4.01 18.83
CA GLU A 61 -9.20 5.25 18.38
C GLU A 61 -9.05 5.30 16.85
N GLU A 62 -8.86 6.50 16.35
CA GLU A 62 -8.63 6.70 14.92
C GLU A 62 -7.32 6.04 14.47
N ILE A 63 -7.32 5.61 13.23
CA ILE A 63 -6.16 4.97 12.60
C ILE A 63 -5.86 5.67 11.28
N ASP A 64 -4.65 5.48 10.78
CA ASP A 64 -4.30 5.86 9.42
C ASP A 64 -4.40 4.62 8.54
N ILE A 65 -4.97 4.79 7.36
CA ILE A 65 -5.06 3.73 6.36
C ILE A 65 -4.32 4.21 5.13
N VAL A 66 -3.33 3.44 4.70
CA VAL A 66 -2.56 3.77 3.50
C VAL A 66 -2.86 2.72 2.43
N TYR A 67 -3.27 3.20 1.26
CA TYR A 67 -3.57 2.39 0.10
C TYR A 67 -2.43 2.58 -0.90
N SER A 68 -1.79 1.50 -1.30
CA SER A 68 -0.65 1.57 -2.20
C SER A 68 -0.81 0.57 -3.33
N VAL A 69 -0.45 0.97 -4.54
CA VAL A 69 -0.39 0.03 -5.65
C VAL A 69 1.04 -0.47 -5.76
N VAL A 70 1.20 -1.78 -5.64
CA VAL A 70 2.50 -2.42 -5.55
C VAL A 70 2.62 -3.47 -6.64
N THR A 71 3.70 -3.45 -7.40
CA THR A 71 3.96 -4.52 -8.35
C THR A 71 4.29 -5.80 -7.59
N GLU A 72 3.94 -6.94 -8.17
CA GLU A 72 4.08 -8.23 -7.50
C GLU A 72 5.48 -8.47 -6.94
N SER A 73 6.50 -8.09 -7.70
CA SER A 73 7.89 -8.30 -7.27
C SER A 73 8.28 -7.48 -6.05
N LYS A 74 7.55 -6.43 -5.74
CA LYS A 74 7.84 -5.57 -4.59
C LYS A 74 7.04 -5.90 -3.34
N VAL A 75 6.04 -6.76 -3.45
CA VAL A 75 5.13 -7.06 -2.34
C VAL A 75 5.89 -7.56 -1.11
N LYS A 76 6.73 -8.55 -1.30
CA LYS A 76 7.45 -9.16 -0.19
C LYS A 76 8.34 -8.15 0.54
N GLY A 77 9.09 -7.37 -0.23
CA GLY A 77 9.96 -6.35 0.35
C GLY A 77 9.20 -5.25 1.08
N ALA A 78 8.08 -4.83 0.49
CA ALA A 78 7.25 -3.81 1.12
C ALA A 78 6.65 -4.29 2.44
N LEU A 79 6.08 -5.51 2.44
CA LEU A 79 5.51 -6.06 3.66
C LEU A 79 6.57 -6.26 4.74
N SER A 80 7.77 -6.71 4.37
CA SER A 80 8.87 -6.87 5.31
C SER A 80 9.30 -5.54 5.91
N MET A 81 9.37 -4.50 5.09
CA MET A 81 9.74 -3.17 5.56
C MET A 81 8.71 -2.65 6.56
N ILE A 82 7.41 -2.79 6.25
CA ILE A 82 6.36 -2.31 7.14
C ILE A 82 6.38 -3.08 8.45
N GLU A 83 6.50 -4.40 8.35
CA GLU A 83 6.55 -5.26 9.53
C GLU A 83 7.69 -4.87 10.47
N TYR A 84 8.85 -4.59 9.90
CA TYR A 84 10.02 -4.22 10.68
C TYR A 84 9.96 -2.79 11.20
N LYS A 85 9.73 -1.82 10.32
CA LYS A 85 9.81 -0.40 10.70
C LYS A 85 8.62 0.09 11.50
N PHE A 86 7.48 -0.56 11.37
CA PHE A 86 6.27 -0.19 12.10
C PHE A 86 5.89 -1.22 13.16
N SER A 87 6.77 -2.19 13.38
CA SER A 87 6.65 -3.18 14.45
C SER A 87 5.31 -3.91 14.45
N LEU A 88 4.89 -4.38 13.26
CA LEU A 88 3.58 -5.02 13.14
C LEU A 88 3.46 -6.33 13.90
N ASN A 89 4.58 -6.91 14.33
CA ASN A 89 4.55 -8.12 15.14
C ASN A 89 4.10 -7.85 16.58
N GLU A 90 4.06 -6.59 16.96
CA GLU A 90 3.61 -6.21 18.30
C GLU A 90 2.14 -5.81 18.27
N PRO A 91 1.34 -6.29 19.23
CA PRO A 91 -0.08 -5.92 19.30
C PRO A 91 -0.26 -4.41 19.37
N GLY A 92 -1.26 -3.91 18.64
CA GLY A 92 -1.59 -2.49 18.68
C GLY A 92 -0.94 -1.66 17.58
N ASN A 93 0.01 -2.22 16.86
CA ASN A 93 0.75 -1.44 15.85
C ASN A 93 0.18 -1.53 14.45
N GLY A 94 -0.78 -2.40 14.22
CA GLY A 94 -1.51 -2.41 12.95
C GLY A 94 -1.36 -3.69 12.15
N VAL A 95 -1.78 -3.62 10.91
CA VAL A 95 -1.77 -4.76 9.98
C VAL A 95 -1.58 -4.24 8.56
N ALA A 96 -0.94 -5.03 7.73
CA ALA A 96 -0.82 -4.74 6.30
C ALA A 96 -1.12 -6.02 5.52
N PHE A 97 -1.81 -5.87 4.41
CA PHE A 97 -2.13 -7.01 3.56
C PHE A 97 -2.24 -6.55 2.11
N CYS A 98 -2.19 -7.49 1.18
CA CYS A 98 -2.31 -7.20 -0.23
C CYS A 98 -3.46 -7.98 -0.84
N VAL A 99 -4.14 -7.34 -1.80
CA VAL A 99 -5.17 -8.01 -2.60
C VAL A 99 -4.86 -7.82 -4.08
N PRO A 100 -5.20 -8.79 -4.92
CA PRO A 100 -4.99 -8.64 -6.36
C PRO A 100 -5.85 -7.54 -6.95
N ILE A 101 -5.29 -6.79 -7.90
CA ILE A 101 -6.06 -5.85 -8.71
C ILE A 101 -6.40 -6.57 -10.00
N MET A 102 -7.70 -6.72 -10.25
CA MET A 102 -8.20 -7.50 -11.38
C MET A 102 -8.25 -6.72 -12.69
N GLY A 103 -8.31 -5.40 -12.61
CA GLY A 103 -8.38 -4.57 -13.79
C GLY A 103 -8.27 -3.10 -13.44
N VAL A 104 -7.87 -2.29 -14.42
CA VAL A 104 -7.72 -0.85 -14.27
C VAL A 104 -8.31 -0.19 -15.49
N GLY A 105 -9.13 0.84 -15.27
CA GLY A 105 -9.65 1.65 -16.37
C GLY A 105 -8.61 2.66 -16.80
N GLY A 106 -8.36 2.75 -18.11
CA GLY A 106 -7.45 3.74 -18.68
C GLY A 106 -6.01 3.25 -18.78
N PRO A 107 -5.49 3.06 -19.99
CA PRO A 107 -4.12 2.53 -20.17
C PRO A 107 -3.03 3.45 -19.65
N VAL A 108 -3.22 4.76 -19.73
CA VAL A 108 -2.23 5.70 -19.20
C VAL A 108 -2.19 5.63 -17.68
N SER A 109 -3.36 5.54 -17.06
CA SER A 109 -3.45 5.40 -15.61
C SER A 109 -2.76 4.14 -15.11
N LEU A 110 -2.89 3.04 -15.86
CA LEU A 110 -2.22 1.79 -15.49
C LEU A 110 -0.71 1.96 -15.40
N LYS A 111 -0.12 2.68 -16.34
CA LYS A 111 1.33 2.93 -16.30
C LYS A 111 1.75 3.69 -15.06
N TYR A 112 1.00 4.70 -14.70
CA TYR A 112 1.34 5.51 -13.53
C TYR A 112 1.21 4.73 -12.22
N ILE A 113 0.09 4.04 -12.05
CA ILE A 113 -0.15 3.36 -10.79
C ILE A 113 0.71 2.11 -10.61
N SER A 114 1.18 1.51 -11.71
CA SER A 114 2.03 0.33 -11.63
C SER A 114 3.52 0.67 -11.44
N GLY A 115 3.86 1.97 -11.43
CA GLY A 115 5.24 2.38 -11.26
C GLY A 115 6.10 2.25 -12.48
N ILE A 116 5.50 2.05 -13.65
CA ILE A 116 6.24 1.93 -14.91
C ILE A 116 6.50 3.30 -15.54
N ASN A 117 5.98 4.33 -14.95
CA ASN A 117 6.22 5.70 -15.39
C ASN A 117 7.68 6.04 -15.17
N ASP A 118 8.48 5.85 -16.18
CA ASP A 118 9.92 6.02 -16.11
C ASP A 118 10.35 7.48 -16.34
N ASP A 119 11.67 7.71 -16.31
CA ASP A 119 12.24 9.03 -16.47
C ASP A 119 11.94 9.66 -17.82
N LYS A 120 11.74 8.84 -18.84
CA LYS A 120 11.43 9.36 -20.17
C LYS A 120 10.10 10.07 -20.20
N GLU A 121 9.12 9.55 -19.49
CA GLU A 121 7.83 10.21 -19.39
C GLU A 121 7.91 11.47 -18.55
N ALA A 122 8.72 11.45 -17.52
CA ALA A 122 8.93 12.61 -16.67
C ALA A 122 9.61 13.75 -17.42
N GLU A 123 10.40 13.46 -18.43
CA GLU A 123 11.12 14.45 -19.20
C GLU A 123 10.27 15.13 -20.27
N LYS A 124 9.10 14.62 -20.51
CA LYS A 124 8.19 15.20 -21.48
C LYS A 124 7.36 16.31 -20.87
#